data_daca3d06d8e5d992a30a99b86d65b88c
#
_entry.id   daca3d06d8e5d992a30a99b86d65b88c
#
_cell.length_a   1.000
_cell.length_b   1.000
_cell.length_c   1.000
_cell.angle_alpha   90.00
_cell.angle_beta   90.00
_cell.angle_gamma   90.00
#
_symmetry.space_group_name_H-M   'P 1'
#
loop_
_entity.id
_entity.type
_entity.pdbx_description
1 polymer ?
#
loop_
_entity_poly.entity_id
_entity_poly.type
_entity_poly.pdbx_seq_one_letter_code
_entity_poly.pdbx_strand_id
1 'polypeptide(L)'
;MKIDATHPPEPGKSIRVIVDGTPVAVFNVGGVLFGLDARCTHVGGPMDRGPVSGMTVTCPLHGSQFDIRTGAVIRGPAVRPL
;
A
#
# COMPACT_ATOMS: atom_id res chain seq x y z
N MET A 1 -3.34 10.23 8.91
CA MET A 1 -2.42 9.36 9.68
C MET A 1 -1.06 10.04 9.78
N LYS A 2 -0.52 10.12 10.98
CA LYS A 2 0.80 10.69 11.18
C LYS A 2 1.85 9.60 10.94
N ILE A 3 2.69 9.79 9.93
CA ILE A 3 3.73 8.85 9.55
C ILE A 3 5.06 9.46 9.93
N ASP A 4 5.88 8.69 10.66
CA ASP A 4 7.26 9.09 10.90
C ASP A 4 8.05 8.91 9.61
N ALA A 5 8.36 10.03 8.96
CA ALA A 5 9.01 10.05 7.66
C ALA A 5 10.50 10.33 7.76
N THR A 6 11.16 9.84 8.82
CA THR A 6 12.62 10.00 8.98
C THR A 6 13.35 9.49 7.73
N HIS A 7 12.85 8.42 7.13
CA HIS A 7 13.38 7.87 5.89
C HIS A 7 12.22 7.54 4.94
N PRO A 8 11.60 8.58 4.32
CA PRO A 8 10.50 8.32 3.40
C PRO A 8 10.99 7.54 2.17
N PRO A 9 10.11 6.74 1.54
CA PRO A 9 10.48 6.05 0.32
C PRO A 9 10.74 7.06 -0.81
N GLU A 10 11.61 6.71 -1.73
CA GLU A 10 11.82 7.48 -2.95
C GLU A 10 10.59 7.39 -3.86
N PRO A 11 10.41 8.37 -4.78
CA PRO A 11 9.30 8.31 -5.74
C PRO A 11 9.25 6.98 -6.48
N GLY A 12 8.07 6.38 -6.54
CA GLY A 12 7.85 5.07 -7.13
C GLY A 12 8.16 3.90 -6.20
N LYS A 13 8.56 4.17 -4.97
CA LYS A 13 8.93 3.15 -3.98
C LYS A 13 7.93 3.12 -2.82
N SER A 14 8.01 2.07 -2.02
CA SER A 14 7.19 1.92 -0.82
C SER A 14 8.00 1.30 0.31
N ILE A 15 7.59 1.59 1.53
CA ILE A 15 8.18 1.02 2.74
C ILE A 15 7.07 0.57 3.68
N ARG A 16 7.44 -0.26 4.65
CA ARG A 16 6.53 -0.66 5.74
C ARG A 16 6.92 0.07 7.02
N VAL A 17 5.93 0.64 7.69
CA VAL A 17 6.10 1.25 9.02
C VAL A 17 5.06 0.67 9.97
N ILE A 18 5.33 0.75 11.27
CA ILE A 18 4.36 0.33 12.29
C ILE A 18 3.78 1.58 12.93
N VAL A 19 2.45 1.71 12.88
CA VAL A 19 1.72 2.83 13.49
C VAL A 19 0.77 2.24 14.53
N ASP A 20 1.01 2.52 15.80
CA ASP A 20 0.20 2.00 16.93
C ASP A 20 0.01 0.48 16.84
N GLY A 21 1.10 -0.24 16.53
CA GLY A 21 1.09 -1.69 16.42
C GLY A 21 0.55 -2.23 15.11
N THR A 22 0.12 -1.37 14.20
CA THR A 22 -0.46 -1.78 12.91
C THR A 22 0.56 -1.56 11.78
N PRO A 23 0.83 -2.59 10.96
CA PRO A 23 1.71 -2.42 9.81
C PRO A 23 1.01 -1.58 8.73
N VAL A 24 1.70 -0.55 8.26
CA VAL A 24 1.21 0.37 7.24
C VAL A 24 2.21 0.41 6.10
N ALA A 25 1.71 0.27 4.87
CA ALA A 25 2.51 0.48 3.67
C ALA A 25 2.46 1.95 3.30
N VAL A 26 3.61 2.57 3.14
CA VAL A 26 3.73 3.98 2.74
C VAL A 26 4.27 4.02 1.32
N PHE A 27 3.50 4.62 0.42
CA PHE A 27 3.83 4.74 -1.00
C PHE A 27 4.18 6.18 -1.33
N ASN A 28 5.25 6.38 -2.09
CA ASN A 28 5.56 7.68 -2.65
C ASN A 28 5.18 7.67 -4.13
N VAL A 29 4.16 8.44 -4.48
CA VAL A 29 3.71 8.57 -5.87
C VAL A 29 3.85 10.03 -6.28
N GLY A 30 4.81 10.31 -7.15
CA GLY A 30 5.06 11.66 -7.63
C GLY A 30 5.46 12.65 -6.54
N GLY A 31 6.08 12.20 -5.46
CA GLY A 31 6.48 13.04 -4.33
C GLY A 31 5.42 13.16 -3.24
N VAL A 32 4.25 12.57 -3.42
CA VAL A 32 3.18 12.58 -2.42
C VAL A 32 3.17 11.23 -1.70
N LEU A 33 3.11 11.25 -0.37
CA LEU A 33 3.10 10.04 0.45
C LEU A 33 1.67 9.61 0.76
N PHE A 34 1.39 8.33 0.56
CA PHE A 34 0.10 7.71 0.87
C PHE A 34 0.31 6.51 1.79
N GLY A 35 -0.52 6.37 2.82
CA GLY A 35 -0.46 5.23 3.73
C GLY A 35 -1.70 4.35 3.57
N LEU A 36 -1.47 3.04 3.43
CA LEU A 36 -2.52 2.03 3.38
C LEU A 36 -2.16 0.89 4.32
N ASP A 37 -3.13 0.04 4.66
CA ASP A 37 -2.84 -1.18 5.42
C ASP A 37 -1.80 -2.00 4.63
N ALA A 38 -0.76 -2.45 5.32
CA ALA A 38 0.31 -3.24 4.69
C ALA A 38 -0.11 -4.67 4.37
N ARG A 39 -1.30 -5.09 4.80
CA ARG A 39 -1.82 -6.43 4.57
C ARG A 39 -2.97 -6.40 3.57
N CYS A 40 -2.86 -7.21 2.51
CA CYS A 40 -3.94 -7.38 1.54
C CYS A 40 -5.18 -7.95 2.24
N THR A 41 -6.35 -7.39 1.97
CA THR A 41 -7.61 -7.83 2.58
C THR A 41 -8.03 -9.24 2.15
N HIS A 42 -7.48 -9.75 1.05
CA HIS A 42 -7.77 -11.10 0.59
C HIS A 42 -7.06 -12.16 1.43
N VAL A 43 -5.72 -12.10 1.51
CA VAL A 43 -4.93 -13.15 2.17
C VAL A 43 -3.78 -12.60 3.03
N GLY A 44 -3.79 -11.33 3.35
CA GLY A 44 -2.74 -10.73 4.18
C GLY A 44 -1.40 -10.53 3.48
N GLY A 45 -1.40 -10.51 2.14
CA GLY A 45 -0.17 -10.32 1.37
C GLY A 45 0.50 -8.98 1.65
N PRO A 46 1.84 -8.90 1.53
CA PRO A 46 2.60 -7.68 1.88
C PRO A 46 2.44 -6.61 0.82
N MET A 47 1.54 -5.66 1.06
CA MET A 47 1.26 -4.58 0.11
C MET A 47 2.45 -3.65 -0.11
N ASP A 48 3.32 -3.50 0.89
CA ASP A 48 4.54 -2.71 0.76
C ASP A 48 5.54 -3.30 -0.23
N ARG A 49 5.36 -4.55 -0.63
CA ARG A 49 6.18 -5.24 -1.64
C ARG A 49 5.47 -5.38 -2.98
N GLY A 50 4.24 -4.90 -3.07
CA GLY A 50 3.48 -4.96 -4.31
C GLY A 50 4.00 -3.96 -5.34
N PRO A 51 4.05 -4.34 -6.63
CA PRO A 51 4.42 -3.40 -7.68
C PRO A 51 3.40 -2.28 -7.79
N VAL A 52 3.91 -1.07 -8.09
CA VAL A 52 3.09 0.13 -8.22
C VAL A 52 3.14 0.60 -9.67
N SER A 53 1.97 0.88 -10.23
CA SER A 53 1.84 1.49 -11.55
C SER A 53 0.85 2.65 -11.46
N GLY A 54 1.32 3.87 -11.63
CA GLY A 54 0.50 5.07 -11.41
C GLY A 54 0.00 5.11 -9.98
N MET A 55 -1.32 5.11 -9.79
CA MET A 55 -1.97 5.10 -8.46
C MET A 55 -2.51 3.71 -8.10
N THR A 56 -2.03 2.66 -8.75
CA THR A 56 -2.46 1.29 -8.50
C THR A 56 -1.33 0.48 -7.88
N VAL A 57 -1.62 -0.22 -6.78
CA VAL A 57 -0.72 -1.21 -6.20
C VAL A 57 -1.31 -2.60 -6.38
N THR A 58 -0.46 -3.57 -6.73
CA THR A 58 -0.87 -4.96 -6.93
C THR A 58 -0.34 -5.83 -5.81
N CYS A 59 -1.22 -6.63 -5.19
CA CYS A 59 -0.80 -7.59 -4.19
C CYS A 59 0.08 -8.67 -4.84
N PRO A 60 1.28 -8.94 -4.30
CA PRO A 60 2.19 -9.89 -4.94
C PRO A 60 1.77 -11.35 -4.84
N LEU A 61 0.77 -11.68 -3.99
CA LEU A 61 0.35 -13.07 -3.81
C LEU A 61 -0.65 -13.52 -4.86
N HIS A 62 -1.76 -12.80 -5.03
CA HIS A 62 -2.84 -13.24 -5.93
C HIS A 62 -3.29 -12.17 -6.91
N GLY A 63 -2.58 -11.06 -7.01
CA GLY A 63 -2.82 -10.06 -8.03
C GLY A 63 -3.98 -9.09 -7.77
N SER A 64 -4.51 -9.04 -6.55
CA SER A 64 -5.52 -8.03 -6.20
C SER A 64 -4.95 -6.63 -6.37
N GLN A 65 -5.72 -5.71 -6.94
CA GLN A 65 -5.27 -4.35 -7.19
C GLN A 65 -6.11 -3.35 -6.39
N PHE A 66 -5.43 -2.34 -5.88
CA PHE A 66 -6.04 -1.31 -5.03
C PHE A 66 -5.61 0.07 -5.49
N ASP A 67 -6.52 1.04 -5.35
CA ASP A 67 -6.20 2.45 -5.55
C ASP A 67 -5.39 2.95 -4.34
N ILE A 68 -4.19 3.45 -4.60
CA ILE A 68 -3.29 3.92 -3.53
C ILE A 68 -3.87 5.12 -2.78
N ARG A 69 -4.66 5.98 -3.46
CA ARG A 69 -5.23 7.18 -2.84
C ARG A 69 -6.33 6.85 -1.83
N THR A 70 -7.11 5.82 -2.08
CA THR A 70 -8.32 5.54 -1.32
C THR A 70 -8.34 4.17 -0.67
N GLY A 71 -7.51 3.23 -1.14
CA GLY A 71 -7.56 1.84 -0.72
C GLY A 71 -8.65 1.04 -1.41
N ALA A 72 -9.41 1.64 -2.32
CA ALA A 72 -10.51 0.95 -2.99
C ALA A 72 -10.02 -0.20 -3.85
N VAL A 73 -10.80 -1.28 -3.89
CA VAL A 73 -10.50 -2.44 -4.75
C VAL A 73 -10.71 -2.04 -6.21
N ILE A 74 -9.67 -2.23 -7.03
CA ILE A 74 -9.76 -2.06 -8.48
C ILE A 74 -10.00 -3.40 -9.14
N ARG A 75 -9.32 -4.47 -8.65
CA ARG A 75 -9.41 -5.80 -9.23
C ARG A 75 -9.29 -6.84 -8.12
N GLY A 76 -10.16 -7.89 -8.20
CA GLY A 76 -10.11 -9.01 -7.29
C GLY A 76 -8.87 -9.89 -7.46
N PRO A 77 -8.73 -10.90 -6.60
CA PRO A 77 -9.78 -11.54 -5.80
C PRO A 77 -10.19 -10.82 -4.49
N ALA A 78 -9.49 -9.79 -4.04
CA ALA A 78 -9.94 -9.04 -2.88
C ALA A 78 -11.30 -8.38 -3.15
N VAL A 79 -12.16 -8.34 -2.13
CA VAL A 79 -13.49 -7.74 -2.23
C VAL A 79 -13.69 -6.60 -1.22
N ARG A 80 -12.71 -6.39 -0.33
CA ARG A 80 -12.74 -5.32 0.66
C ARG A 80 -11.59 -4.35 0.44
N PRO A 81 -11.80 -3.03 0.63
CA PRO A 81 -10.73 -2.05 0.50
C PRO A 81 -9.66 -2.21 1.60
N LEU A 82 -8.52 -1.63 1.33
CA LEU A 82 -7.45 -1.51 2.32
C LEU A 82 -7.76 -0.45 3.37
#